data_a8ce7f4520dc8dfc14b94fa8b3c00d22
#
_entry.id   a8ce7f4520dc8dfc14b94fa8b3c00d22
#
_cell.length_a   1.000
_cell.length_b   1.000
_cell.length_c   1.000
_cell.angle_alpha   90.00
_cell.angle_beta   90.00
_cell.angle_gamma   90.00
#
_symmetry.space_group_name_H-M   'P 1'
#
loop_
_entity.id
_entity.type
_entity.pdbx_description
1 polymer ?
#
loop_
_entity_poly.entity_id
_entity_poly.type
_entity_poly.pdbx_seq_one_letter_code
_entity_poly.pdbx_strand_id
1 'polypeptide(L)'
;CSLLAGYFSYDTIRYFEKIKDTCIDDLKIPDIRIMRPTTLVIHDNFKKKIFFIKNCFSDKKISNYEKKYTDIQDELNNLIIQSKISASYKDRNLVKKTIKSNISKKQFLENVKKAKKYIQIGDIFQVVLSQRFETKLTKKPLSIYKRLRLTNPSPFMSVSYTHLTLPTIRSV
;
A
#
# COMPACT_ATOMS: atom_id res chain seq x y z
N CYS A 1 11.97 -0.56 -18.15
CA CYS A 1 12.08 -0.64 -16.68
C CYS A 1 11.00 -1.59 -16.15
N SER A 2 11.39 -2.74 -15.60
CA SER A 2 10.45 -3.68 -14.98
C SER A 2 10.43 -3.43 -13.47
N LEU A 3 9.22 -3.33 -12.90
CA LEU A 3 9.02 -3.14 -11.48
C LEU A 3 7.97 -4.13 -10.99
N LEU A 4 8.25 -4.78 -9.88
CA LEU A 4 7.26 -5.49 -9.08
C LEU A 4 7.03 -4.67 -7.82
N ALA A 5 5.79 -4.34 -7.53
CA ALA A 5 5.40 -3.57 -6.35
C ALA A 5 4.30 -4.31 -5.58
N GLY A 6 4.43 -4.34 -4.26
CA GLY A 6 3.45 -5.04 -3.45
C GLY A 6 3.92 -5.20 -2.01
N TYR A 7 3.38 -6.22 -1.34
CA TYR A 7 3.75 -6.54 0.02
C TYR A 7 3.73 -8.06 0.26
N PHE A 8 4.50 -8.44 1.26
CA PHE A 8 4.43 -9.72 1.93
C PHE A 8 3.96 -9.44 3.36
N SER A 9 2.93 -10.15 3.81
CA SER A 9 2.47 -10.05 5.20
C SER A 9 3.48 -10.70 6.15
N TYR A 10 3.35 -10.42 7.44
CA TYR A 10 4.13 -11.13 8.46
C TYR A 10 3.87 -12.64 8.42
N ASP A 11 2.63 -13.03 8.15
CA ASP A 11 2.20 -14.44 8.12
C ASP A 11 2.76 -15.22 6.92
N THR A 12 3.38 -14.54 5.94
CA THR A 12 4.14 -15.20 4.85
C THR A 12 5.19 -16.17 5.38
N ILE A 13 5.72 -15.96 6.60
CA ILE A 13 6.68 -16.86 7.23
C ILE A 13 6.14 -18.30 7.36
N ARG A 14 4.82 -18.48 7.44
CA ARG A 14 4.17 -19.79 7.57
C ARG A 14 4.28 -20.67 6.34
N TYR A 15 4.60 -20.08 5.18
CA TYR A 15 4.89 -20.84 3.96
C TYR A 15 6.28 -21.50 4.01
N PHE A 16 7.15 -21.03 4.89
CA PHE A 16 8.53 -21.50 5.03
C PHE A 16 8.76 -22.24 6.35
N GLU A 17 8.05 -21.85 7.41
CA GLU A 17 8.23 -22.37 8.76
C GLU A 17 6.95 -23.03 9.28
N LYS A 18 7.08 -24.11 10.03
CA LYS A 18 5.95 -24.81 10.67
C LYS A 18 5.46 -24.07 11.91
N ILE A 19 4.87 -22.91 11.72
CA ILE A 19 4.30 -22.09 12.80
C ILE A 19 2.79 -22.29 12.82
N LYS A 20 2.24 -22.58 14.01
CA LYS A 20 0.79 -22.75 14.18
C LYS A 20 0.05 -21.44 13.89
N ASP A 21 -1.01 -21.55 13.12
CA ASP A 21 -1.94 -20.45 12.91
C ASP A 21 -2.97 -20.43 14.04
N THR A 22 -2.76 -19.54 15.00
CA THR A 22 -3.63 -19.38 16.17
C THR A 22 -4.36 -18.04 16.18
N CYS A 23 -4.06 -17.16 15.22
CA CYS A 23 -4.65 -15.85 15.13
C CYS A 23 -5.92 -15.86 14.28
N ILE A 24 -6.89 -15.04 14.67
CA ILE A 24 -8.12 -14.88 13.89
C ILE A 24 -7.84 -13.94 12.72
N ASP A 25 -8.03 -14.42 11.51
CA ASP A 25 -8.01 -13.58 10.30
C ASP A 25 -9.39 -12.94 10.09
N ASP A 26 -9.59 -11.78 10.69
CA ASP A 26 -10.82 -10.99 10.56
C ASP A 26 -10.76 -9.96 9.42
N LEU A 27 -9.59 -9.71 8.84
CA LEU A 27 -9.38 -8.75 7.77
C LEU A 27 -9.46 -9.38 6.38
N LYS A 28 -9.18 -10.67 6.26
CA LYS A 28 -9.15 -11.45 5.00
C LYS A 28 -8.30 -10.79 3.91
N ILE A 29 -7.13 -10.28 4.33
CA ILE A 29 -6.16 -9.65 3.42
C ILE A 29 -5.19 -10.74 2.94
N PRO A 30 -4.92 -10.84 1.64
CA PRO A 30 -3.96 -11.82 1.13
C PRO A 30 -2.58 -11.66 1.76
N ASP A 31 -1.90 -12.76 2.08
CA ASP A 31 -0.54 -12.73 2.64
C ASP A 31 0.48 -12.16 1.67
N ILE A 32 0.28 -12.38 0.40
CA ILE A 32 1.16 -11.87 -0.65
C ILE A 32 0.32 -11.18 -1.70
N ARG A 33 0.69 -9.94 -2.01
CA ARG A 33 0.11 -9.23 -3.14
C ARG A 33 1.18 -8.46 -3.88
N ILE A 34 1.41 -8.85 -5.11
CA ILE A 34 2.41 -8.24 -5.99
C ILE A 34 1.71 -7.80 -7.27
N MET A 35 2.01 -6.61 -7.72
CA MET A 35 1.56 -6.06 -9.00
C MET A 35 2.75 -5.74 -9.88
N ARG A 36 2.56 -5.88 -11.17
CA ARG A 36 3.51 -5.46 -12.21
C ARG A 36 2.88 -4.30 -12.98
N PRO A 37 3.22 -3.05 -12.65
CA PRO A 37 2.61 -1.90 -13.31
C PRO A 37 3.05 -1.80 -14.76
N THR A 38 2.08 -1.50 -15.62
CA THR A 38 2.32 -1.22 -17.05
C THR A 38 2.70 0.22 -17.30
N THR A 39 2.17 1.13 -16.47
CA THR A 39 2.45 2.57 -16.57
C THR A 39 3.06 3.06 -15.26
N LEU A 40 4.16 3.79 -15.37
CA LEU A 40 4.87 4.38 -14.25
C LEU A 40 5.09 5.87 -14.50
N VAL A 41 4.86 6.67 -13.49
CA VAL A 41 5.26 8.07 -13.45
C VAL A 41 6.23 8.24 -12.29
N ILE A 42 7.47 8.57 -12.60
CA ILE A 42 8.55 8.70 -11.61
C ILE A 42 8.93 10.18 -11.51
N HIS A 43 8.81 10.74 -10.32
CA HIS A 43 9.30 12.07 -10.02
C HIS A 43 10.64 11.99 -9.28
N ASP A 44 11.71 12.33 -9.98
CA ASP A 44 13.06 12.41 -9.42
C ASP A 44 13.27 13.81 -8.80
N ASN A 45 13.20 13.89 -7.49
CA ASN A 45 13.37 15.14 -6.76
C ASN A 45 14.79 15.69 -6.85
N PHE A 46 15.78 14.84 -6.98
CA PHE A 46 17.19 15.24 -7.06
C PHE A 46 17.50 15.86 -8.43
N LYS A 47 17.12 15.18 -9.51
CA LYS A 47 17.32 15.63 -10.88
C LYS A 47 16.28 16.64 -11.35
N LYS A 48 15.22 16.90 -10.56
CA LYS A 48 14.06 17.74 -10.92
C LYS A 48 13.41 17.33 -12.26
N LYS A 49 13.31 16.02 -12.48
CA LYS A 49 12.74 15.44 -13.71
C LYS A 49 11.58 14.52 -13.39
N ILE A 50 10.64 14.45 -14.33
CA ILE A 50 9.54 13.48 -14.31
C ILE A 50 9.73 12.54 -15.49
N PHE A 51 9.69 11.25 -15.21
CA PHE A 51 9.76 10.19 -16.21
C PHE A 51 8.40 9.54 -16.36
N PHE A 52 7.91 9.44 -17.57
CA PHE A 52 6.73 8.67 -17.92
C PHE A 52 7.18 7.42 -18.65
N ILE A 53 6.83 6.25 -18.11
CA ILE A 53 7.29 4.96 -18.60
C ILE A 53 6.07 4.09 -18.87
N LYS A 54 5.98 3.51 -20.06
CA LYS A 54 5.01 2.47 -20.40
C LYS A 54 5.73 1.16 -20.68
N ASN A 55 5.41 0.14 -19.89
CA ASN A 55 5.93 -1.22 -20.10
C ASN A 55 4.95 -2.01 -20.96
N CYS A 56 5.43 -2.59 -22.02
CA CYS A 56 4.70 -3.56 -22.80
C CYS A 56 5.09 -4.96 -22.37
N PHE A 57 4.12 -5.68 -21.84
CA PHE A 57 4.24 -7.11 -21.58
C PHE A 57 3.37 -7.84 -22.60
N SER A 58 3.95 -8.75 -23.34
CA SER A 58 3.22 -9.55 -24.31
C SER A 58 3.71 -10.99 -24.22
N ASP A 59 2.77 -11.87 -23.92
CA ASP A 59 3.00 -13.32 -23.95
C ASP A 59 2.81 -13.89 -25.36
N LYS A 60 2.38 -13.06 -26.32
CA LYS A 60 2.17 -13.41 -27.73
C LYS A 60 3.05 -12.57 -28.63
N LYS A 61 3.48 -13.13 -29.77
CA LYS A 61 4.18 -12.35 -30.80
C LYS A 61 3.32 -11.16 -31.20
N ILE A 62 3.88 -9.96 -31.06
CA ILE A 62 3.20 -8.72 -31.47
C ILE A 62 3.23 -8.67 -32.99
N SER A 63 2.06 -8.72 -33.61
CA SER A 63 1.94 -8.74 -35.08
C SER A 63 2.21 -7.38 -35.73
N ASN A 64 2.03 -6.29 -34.99
CA ASN A 64 2.26 -4.94 -35.50
C ASN A 64 2.90 -4.06 -34.42
N TYR A 65 4.22 -3.99 -34.43
CA TYR A 65 4.99 -3.19 -33.47
C TYR A 65 4.80 -1.69 -33.67
N GLU A 66 4.68 -1.22 -34.91
CA GLU A 66 4.56 0.20 -35.22
C GLU A 66 3.25 0.78 -34.68
N LYS A 67 2.14 0.10 -34.94
CA LYS A 67 0.84 0.53 -34.39
C LYS A 67 0.87 0.55 -32.87
N LYS A 68 1.42 -0.48 -32.24
CA LYS A 68 1.51 -0.55 -30.77
C LYS A 68 2.41 0.54 -30.19
N TYR A 69 3.46 0.90 -30.88
CA TYR A 69 4.35 2.00 -30.50
C TYR A 69 3.62 3.35 -30.56
N THR A 70 2.86 3.59 -31.63
CA THR A 70 2.05 4.81 -31.80
C THR A 70 1.00 4.93 -30.68
N ASP A 71 0.24 3.86 -30.43
CA ASP A 71 -0.77 3.84 -29.36
C ASP A 71 -0.15 4.17 -27.98
N ILE A 72 1.05 3.65 -27.70
CA ILE A 72 1.78 3.92 -26.45
C ILE A 72 2.24 5.37 -26.37
N GLN A 73 2.72 5.94 -27.47
CA GLN A 73 3.12 7.34 -27.52
C GLN A 73 1.92 8.26 -27.22
N ASP A 74 0.77 7.98 -27.82
CA ASP A 74 -0.45 8.75 -27.58
C ASP A 74 -0.91 8.65 -26.12
N GLU A 75 -0.87 7.46 -25.50
CA GLU A 75 -1.15 7.31 -24.06
C GLU A 75 -0.18 8.13 -23.20
N LEU A 76 1.13 8.11 -23.50
CA LEU A 76 2.12 8.88 -22.74
C LEU A 76 1.92 10.38 -22.92
N ASN A 77 1.64 10.86 -24.14
CA ASN A 77 1.36 12.25 -24.40
C ASN A 77 0.12 12.74 -23.62
N ASN A 78 -0.94 11.93 -23.60
CA ASN A 78 -2.14 12.23 -22.81
C ASN A 78 -1.84 12.33 -21.32
N LEU A 79 -1.01 11.42 -20.76
CA LEU A 79 -0.58 11.50 -19.36
C LEU A 79 0.23 12.75 -19.07
N ILE A 80 1.11 13.17 -19.98
CA ILE A 80 1.89 14.41 -19.86
C ILE A 80 0.96 15.63 -19.83
N ILE A 81 -0.02 15.68 -20.70
CA ILE A 81 -1.02 16.77 -20.74
C ILE A 81 -1.82 16.79 -19.43
N GLN A 82 -2.33 15.65 -18.98
CA GLN A 82 -3.08 15.53 -17.73
C GLN A 82 -2.24 15.93 -16.50
N SER A 83 -0.94 15.64 -16.50
CA SER A 83 -0.04 16.00 -15.40
C SER A 83 0.14 17.51 -15.22
N LYS A 84 -0.08 18.29 -16.26
CA LYS A 84 -0.01 19.77 -16.24
C LYS A 84 -1.26 20.41 -15.62
N ILE A 85 -2.36 19.66 -15.49
CA ILE A 85 -3.60 20.15 -14.89
C ILE A 85 -3.42 20.23 -13.39
N SER A 86 -3.48 21.44 -12.84
CA SER A 86 -3.39 21.66 -11.39
C SER A 86 -4.64 21.13 -10.70
N ALA A 87 -4.47 20.09 -9.89
CA ALA A 87 -5.54 19.61 -9.03
C ALA A 87 -5.60 20.48 -7.77
N SER A 88 -6.56 21.43 -7.72
CA SER A 88 -6.86 22.15 -6.50
C SER A 88 -7.47 21.19 -5.47
N TYR A 89 -6.72 20.88 -4.44
CA TYR A 89 -7.18 20.02 -3.36
C TYR A 89 -7.45 20.86 -2.10
N LYS A 90 -8.72 21.17 -1.84
CA LYS A 90 -9.16 21.82 -0.60
C LYS A 90 -9.64 20.74 0.38
N ASP A 91 -8.80 20.33 1.29
CA ASP A 91 -9.21 19.45 2.41
C ASP A 91 -9.63 20.33 3.59
N ARG A 92 -10.91 20.67 3.64
CA ARG A 92 -11.51 21.41 4.75
C ARG A 92 -12.36 20.46 5.58
N ASN A 93 -12.14 20.48 6.87
CA ASN A 93 -12.87 19.91 8.01
C ASN A 93 -12.18 18.73 8.70
N LEU A 94 -11.68 19.07 9.90
CA LEU A 94 -11.33 18.12 10.94
C LEU A 94 -12.64 17.63 11.58
N VAL A 95 -13.09 16.45 11.21
CA VAL A 95 -14.21 15.79 11.91
C VAL A 95 -13.61 15.00 13.07
N LYS A 96 -14.11 15.27 14.28
CA LYS A 96 -13.78 14.44 15.46
C LYS A 96 -14.18 13.00 15.18
N LYS A 97 -13.23 12.07 15.20
CA LYS A 97 -13.48 10.67 14.86
C LYS A 97 -13.44 9.80 16.08
N THR A 98 -14.34 8.84 16.15
CA THR A 98 -14.30 7.77 17.15
C THR A 98 -13.24 6.75 16.71
N ILE A 99 -12.28 6.49 17.59
CA ILE A 99 -11.25 5.49 17.42
C ILE A 99 -11.64 4.29 18.29
N LYS A 100 -11.69 3.12 17.68
CA LYS A 100 -11.92 1.85 18.38
C LYS A 100 -10.63 1.08 18.47
N SER A 101 -10.37 0.45 19.60
CA SER A 101 -9.26 -0.49 19.78
C SER A 101 -9.77 -1.93 19.76
N ASN A 102 -9.00 -2.84 19.21
CA ASN A 102 -9.31 -4.28 19.22
C ASN A 102 -9.14 -4.94 20.59
N ILE A 103 -8.38 -4.32 21.49
CA ILE A 103 -8.19 -4.78 22.87
C ILE A 103 -8.42 -3.66 23.86
N SER A 104 -8.84 -3.99 25.09
CA SER A 104 -9.02 -3.02 26.17
C SER A 104 -7.66 -2.58 26.74
N LYS A 105 -7.65 -1.39 27.37
CA LYS A 105 -6.45 -0.90 28.09
C LYS A 105 -6.00 -1.90 29.17
N LYS A 106 -6.93 -2.52 29.90
CA LYS A 106 -6.62 -3.51 30.93
C LYS A 106 -5.89 -4.71 30.33
N GLN A 107 -6.43 -5.27 29.25
CA GLN A 107 -5.84 -6.40 28.55
C GLN A 107 -4.44 -6.06 28.01
N PHE A 108 -4.26 -4.87 27.44
CA PHE A 108 -2.93 -4.45 26.95
C PHE A 108 -1.92 -4.38 28.09
N LEU A 109 -2.29 -3.81 29.25
CA LEU A 109 -1.41 -3.74 30.41
C LEU A 109 -1.08 -5.13 30.98
N GLU A 110 -2.01 -6.08 30.98
CA GLU A 110 -1.75 -7.47 31.36
C GLU A 110 -0.76 -8.14 30.40
N ASN A 111 -0.92 -7.93 29.09
CA ASN A 111 0.01 -8.42 28.08
C ASN A 111 1.42 -7.87 28.30
N VAL A 112 1.56 -6.57 28.63
CA VAL A 112 2.86 -5.96 28.95
C VAL A 112 3.49 -6.62 30.19
N LYS A 113 2.72 -6.85 31.26
CA LYS A 113 3.20 -7.53 32.45
C LYS A 113 3.69 -8.96 32.13
N LYS A 114 2.92 -9.69 31.32
CA LYS A 114 3.29 -11.04 30.88
C LYS A 114 4.56 -11.03 30.04
N ALA A 115 4.69 -10.12 29.10
CA ALA A 115 5.88 -9.95 28.27
C ALA A 115 7.14 -9.65 29.12
N LYS A 116 7.02 -8.74 30.10
CA LYS A 116 8.12 -8.46 31.06
C LYS A 116 8.54 -9.70 31.83
N LYS A 117 7.58 -10.54 32.24
CA LYS A 117 7.88 -11.80 32.94
C LYS A 117 8.70 -12.75 32.07
N TYR A 118 8.35 -12.92 30.79
CA TYR A 118 9.12 -13.75 29.85
C TYR A 118 10.56 -13.24 29.67
N ILE A 119 10.76 -11.92 29.65
CA ILE A 119 12.10 -11.34 29.60
C ILE A 119 12.88 -11.65 30.89
N GLN A 120 12.24 -11.49 32.05
CA GLN A 120 12.88 -11.71 33.35
C GLN A 120 13.34 -13.15 33.57
N ILE A 121 12.57 -14.15 33.11
CA ILE A 121 12.91 -15.57 33.23
C ILE A 121 13.86 -16.05 32.10
N GLY A 122 14.19 -15.19 31.15
CA GLY A 122 15.13 -15.50 30.08
C GLY A 122 14.55 -16.23 28.87
N ASP A 123 13.22 -16.37 28.77
CA ASP A 123 12.56 -17.03 27.62
C ASP A 123 12.71 -16.22 26.35
N ILE A 124 12.72 -14.90 26.47
CA ILE A 124 12.89 -13.96 25.36
C ILE A 124 13.74 -12.76 25.81
N PHE A 125 14.43 -12.12 24.89
CA PHE A 125 15.16 -10.88 25.17
C PHE A 125 14.43 -9.63 24.63
N GLN A 126 13.54 -9.80 23.66
CA GLN A 126 12.75 -8.73 23.07
C GLN A 126 11.40 -9.27 22.59
N VAL A 127 10.36 -8.42 22.72
CA VAL A 127 9.03 -8.67 22.14
C VAL A 127 8.36 -7.36 21.77
N VAL A 128 7.67 -7.34 20.65
CA VAL A 128 6.86 -6.20 20.21
C VAL A 128 5.38 -6.56 20.38
N LEU A 129 4.71 -5.84 21.29
CA LEU A 129 3.26 -5.97 21.48
C LEU A 129 2.55 -5.04 20.50
N SER A 130 1.56 -5.56 19.78
CA SER A 130 0.78 -4.80 18.83
C SER A 130 -0.65 -4.56 19.33
N GLN A 131 -1.23 -3.48 18.84
CA GLN A 131 -2.61 -3.08 19.06
C GLN A 131 -3.16 -2.45 17.80
N ARG A 132 -4.39 -2.81 17.43
CA ARG A 132 -5.05 -2.25 16.24
C ARG A 132 -6.06 -1.19 16.66
N PHE A 133 -5.93 -0.01 16.05
CA PHE A 133 -6.88 1.06 16.15
C PHE A 133 -7.64 1.20 14.84
N GLU A 134 -8.96 1.32 14.93
CA GLU A 134 -9.85 1.42 13.80
C GLU A 134 -10.64 2.72 13.86
N THR A 135 -10.81 3.35 12.70
CA THR A 135 -11.68 4.51 12.56
C THR A 135 -12.34 4.50 11.18
N LYS A 136 -13.57 5.03 11.10
CA LYS A 136 -14.26 5.15 9.83
C LYS A 136 -13.54 6.12 8.90
N LEU A 137 -13.20 5.66 7.72
CA LEU A 137 -12.57 6.46 6.70
C LEU A 137 -13.60 7.41 6.08
N THR A 138 -13.41 8.73 6.24
CA THR A 138 -14.31 9.77 5.69
C THR A 138 -13.63 10.58 4.59
N LYS A 139 -12.35 10.37 4.36
CA LYS A 139 -11.53 11.08 3.38
C LYS A 139 -10.92 10.11 2.38
N LYS A 140 -10.55 10.62 1.20
CA LYS A 140 -9.81 9.80 0.21
C LYS A 140 -8.47 9.36 0.81
N PRO A 141 -8.04 8.10 0.62
CA PRO A 141 -6.78 7.58 1.16
C PRO A 141 -5.56 8.44 0.83
N LEU A 142 -5.50 8.96 -0.40
CA LEU A 142 -4.42 9.85 -0.82
C LEU A 142 -4.33 11.13 0.01
N SER A 143 -5.45 11.63 0.53
CA SER A 143 -5.48 12.82 1.40
C SER A 143 -4.85 12.54 2.75
N ILE A 144 -5.14 11.35 3.29
CA ILE A 144 -4.55 10.89 4.55
C ILE A 144 -3.05 10.70 4.36
N TYR A 145 -2.63 10.07 3.27
CA TYR A 145 -1.21 9.93 2.91
C TYR A 145 -0.49 11.28 2.85
N LYS A 146 -1.06 12.27 2.14
CA LYS A 146 -0.49 13.62 2.05
C LYS A 146 -0.31 14.25 3.43
N ARG A 147 -1.31 14.09 4.30
CA ARG A 147 -1.23 14.62 5.67
C ARG A 147 -0.19 13.90 6.50
N LEU A 148 -0.17 12.57 6.44
CA LEU A 148 0.80 11.74 7.15
C LEU A 148 2.24 12.08 6.72
N ARG A 149 2.46 12.26 5.43
CA ARG A 149 3.77 12.68 4.88
C ARG A 149 4.26 14.01 5.46
N LEU A 150 3.34 14.93 5.79
CA LEU A 150 3.69 16.21 6.39
C LEU A 150 3.90 16.14 7.91
N THR A 151 3.16 15.26 8.60
CA THR A 151 3.18 15.19 10.07
C THR A 151 4.16 14.17 10.62
N ASN A 152 4.35 13.07 9.91
CA ASN A 152 5.23 11.97 10.31
C ASN A 152 5.86 11.32 9.07
N PRO A 153 6.82 11.98 8.42
CA PRO A 153 7.47 11.45 7.23
C PRO A 153 8.28 10.20 7.55
N SER A 154 8.22 9.21 6.67
CA SER A 154 9.06 8.01 6.71
C SER A 154 9.84 7.90 5.39
N PRO A 155 11.03 7.30 5.38
CA PRO A 155 11.80 7.06 4.16
C PRO A 155 11.02 6.31 3.09
N PHE A 156 10.17 5.37 3.51
CA PHE A 156 9.30 4.60 2.63
C PHE A 156 7.85 4.83 3.02
N MET A 157 7.08 5.42 2.11
CA MET A 157 5.66 5.66 2.28
C MET A 157 4.93 5.29 1.01
N SER A 158 3.84 4.56 1.14
CA SER A 158 3.04 4.13 0.00
C SER A 158 1.55 4.23 0.26
N VAL A 159 0.78 4.39 -0.81
CA VAL A 159 -0.67 4.17 -0.82
C VAL A 159 -0.95 3.04 -1.76
N SER A 160 -1.52 1.97 -1.25
CA SER A 160 -1.89 0.79 -2.02
C SER A 160 -3.38 0.51 -1.84
N TYR A 161 -4.06 0.17 -2.93
CA TYR A 161 -5.45 -0.26 -2.89
C TYR A 161 -5.48 -1.79 -2.98
N THR A 162 -5.85 -2.45 -1.87
CA THR A 162 -5.91 -3.90 -1.81
C THR A 162 -7.08 -4.49 -2.61
N HIS A 163 -8.08 -3.67 -2.94
CA HIS A 163 -9.28 -4.04 -3.69
C HIS A 163 -9.41 -3.31 -5.02
N LEU A 164 -8.33 -3.08 -5.72
CA LEU A 164 -8.42 -2.72 -7.14
C LEU A 164 -8.89 -3.95 -7.91
N THR A 165 -10.19 -4.20 -7.87
CA THR A 165 -10.85 -4.74 -9.04
C THR A 165 -10.75 -3.63 -10.08
N LEU A 166 -9.95 -3.84 -11.12
CA LEU A 166 -10.12 -3.10 -12.35
C LEU A 166 -11.61 -3.11 -12.66
N PRO A 167 -12.26 -1.97 -12.97
CA PRO A 167 -13.61 -2.01 -13.47
C PRO A 167 -13.57 -2.93 -14.68
N THR A 168 -14.16 -4.09 -14.57
CA THR A 168 -14.42 -4.95 -15.70
C THR A 168 -15.45 -4.17 -16.49
N ILE A 169 -15.00 -3.49 -17.53
CA ILE A 169 -15.91 -2.98 -18.55
C ILE A 169 -16.53 -4.24 -19.15
N ARG A 170 -17.68 -4.64 -18.64
CA ARG A 170 -18.57 -5.52 -19.37
C ARG A 170 -19.06 -4.69 -20.55
N SER A 171 -18.41 -4.87 -21.69
CA SER A 171 -19.05 -4.57 -22.97
C SER A 171 -20.25 -5.49 -23.10
N VAL A 172 -21.44 -4.92 -23.07
CA VAL A 172 -22.68 -5.51 -23.54
C VAL A 172 -22.61 -5.61 -25.05
#